data_99ef0e18c7655673204352ad21b0db94
#
_entry.id   99ef0e18c7655673204352ad21b0db94
#
_cell.length_a   1.000
_cell.length_b   1.000
_cell.length_c   1.000
_cell.angle_alpha   90.00
_cell.angle_beta   90.00
_cell.angle_gamma   90.00
#
_symmetry.space_group_name_H-M   'P 1'
#
loop_
_entity.id
_entity.type
_entity.pdbx_description
1 polymer ?
#
loop_
_entity_poly.entity_id
_entity_poly.type
_entity_poly.pdbx_seq_one_letter_code
_entity_poly.pdbx_strand_id
1 'polypeptide(L)'
;MVKKMLKQYDTLVQEVLEDIFEITRSDDKKLNTIIKEYFLNGGKRVRVLLLLICSNLGDFEKNKKNIIRIASIVEIIHTASLIHDDIIDKAKTRRGQTTMSRAYGEEYALYVGDYLFATVLREIAEFKDERLHMYLSNTLKELCIGEIIQEEGLYNIRTRRIDYLKKIKRKTAILIAFATSAGSIVSCASNENIQRSYA
;
A
#
# COMPACT_ATOMS: atom_id res chain seq x y z
N MET A 1 19.59 -16.40 -15.11
CA MET A 1 19.20 -14.99 -15.19
C MET A 1 18.00 -14.70 -14.27
N VAL A 2 16.83 -15.31 -14.46
CA VAL A 2 15.60 -15.10 -13.66
C VAL A 2 15.82 -15.31 -12.15
N LYS A 3 16.48 -16.39 -11.70
CA LYS A 3 16.76 -16.61 -10.27
C LYS A 3 17.60 -15.49 -9.61
N LYS A 4 18.53 -14.86 -10.36
CA LYS A 4 19.35 -13.75 -9.84
C LYS A 4 18.52 -12.47 -9.69
N MET A 5 17.63 -12.21 -10.67
CA MET A 5 16.67 -11.10 -10.57
C MET A 5 15.73 -11.27 -9.37
N LEU A 6 15.10 -12.45 -9.21
CA LEU A 6 14.22 -12.73 -8.09
C LEU A 6 14.93 -12.52 -6.75
N LYS A 7 16.17 -13.00 -6.60
CA LYS A 7 16.95 -12.81 -5.37
C LYS A 7 17.28 -11.33 -5.09
N GLN A 8 17.50 -10.52 -6.13
CA GLN A 8 17.72 -9.08 -5.97
C GLN A 8 16.45 -8.38 -5.42
N TYR A 9 15.26 -8.71 -5.96
CA TYR A 9 14.00 -8.16 -5.45
C TYR A 9 13.68 -8.65 -4.04
N ASP A 10 14.03 -9.89 -3.67
CA ASP A 10 13.88 -10.37 -2.30
C ASP A 10 14.68 -9.50 -1.31
N THR A 11 15.93 -9.12 -1.66
CA THR A 11 16.75 -8.23 -0.84
C THR A 11 16.12 -6.84 -0.72
N LEU A 12 15.64 -6.27 -1.84
CA LEU A 12 14.97 -4.96 -1.83
C LEU A 12 13.67 -4.97 -1.02
N VAL A 13 12.91 -6.07 -1.06
CA VAL A 13 11.72 -6.24 -0.22
C VAL A 13 12.08 -6.27 1.27
N GLN A 14 13.21 -6.87 1.65
CA GLN A 14 13.69 -6.81 3.04
C GLN A 14 14.08 -5.38 3.44
N GLU A 15 14.78 -4.64 2.59
CA GLU A 15 15.09 -3.22 2.83
C GLU A 15 13.80 -2.39 3.02
N VAL A 16 12.74 -2.66 2.24
CA VAL A 16 11.43 -2.01 2.41
C VAL A 16 10.81 -2.36 3.76
N LEU A 17 10.89 -3.61 4.22
CA LEU A 17 10.39 -4.00 5.54
C LEU A 17 11.15 -3.31 6.68
N GLU A 18 12.46 -3.20 6.57
CA GLU A 18 13.29 -2.48 7.53
C GLU A 18 12.92 -0.99 7.58
N ASP A 19 12.73 -0.35 6.42
CA ASP A 19 12.29 1.04 6.33
C ASP A 19 10.88 1.23 6.92
N ILE A 20 9.94 0.30 6.68
CA ILE A 20 8.62 0.31 7.33
C ILE A 20 8.76 0.31 8.86
N PHE A 21 9.61 -0.55 9.43
CA PHE A 21 9.81 -0.62 10.87
C PHE A 21 10.48 0.63 11.45
N GLU A 22 11.32 1.31 10.66
CA GLU A 22 11.92 2.58 11.03
C GLU A 22 10.85 3.69 11.10
N ILE A 23 10.09 3.87 10.01
CA ILE A 23 9.14 5.00 9.88
C ILE A 23 7.87 4.84 10.70
N THR A 24 7.49 3.59 11.04
CA THR A 24 6.35 3.30 11.93
C THR A 24 6.75 3.17 13.40
N ARG A 25 7.99 3.48 13.75
CA ARG A 25 8.47 3.40 15.12
C ARG A 25 7.81 4.47 16.00
N SER A 26 7.32 4.05 17.16
CA SER A 26 6.74 4.90 18.20
C SER A 26 7.43 4.66 19.55
N ASP A 27 7.06 5.44 20.57
CA ASP A 27 7.51 5.22 21.94
C ASP A 27 6.78 4.03 22.61
N ASP A 28 5.63 3.60 22.04
CA ASP A 28 4.88 2.45 22.52
C ASP A 28 5.48 1.13 22.00
N LYS A 29 6.14 0.39 22.89
CA LYS A 29 6.77 -0.90 22.58
C LYS A 29 5.76 -1.95 22.11
N LYS A 30 4.53 -1.93 22.67
CA LYS A 30 3.48 -2.89 22.30
C LYS A 30 3.03 -2.65 20.87
N LEU A 31 2.77 -1.39 20.51
CA LEU A 31 2.41 -1.00 19.14
C LEU A 31 3.50 -1.42 18.15
N ASN A 32 4.77 -1.14 18.46
CA ASN A 32 5.90 -1.52 17.60
C ASN A 32 5.96 -3.03 17.36
N THR A 33 5.73 -3.84 18.40
CA THR A 33 5.72 -5.31 18.29
C THR A 33 4.57 -5.78 17.40
N ILE A 34 3.37 -5.27 17.61
CA ILE A 34 2.16 -5.62 16.83
C ILE A 34 2.34 -5.27 15.35
N ILE A 35 2.81 -4.05 15.05
CA ILE A 35 3.06 -3.62 13.67
C ILE A 35 4.09 -4.55 13.02
N LYS A 36 5.21 -4.81 13.70
CA LYS A 36 6.27 -5.68 13.19
C LYS A 36 5.75 -7.08 12.86
N GLU A 37 5.04 -7.71 13.78
CA GLU A 37 4.46 -9.04 13.57
C GLU A 37 3.47 -9.05 12.41
N TYR A 38 2.62 -8.01 12.30
CA TYR A 38 1.64 -7.90 11.24
C TYR A 38 2.29 -7.79 9.85
N PHE A 39 3.35 -6.97 9.72
CA PHE A 39 4.09 -6.86 8.47
C PHE A 39 4.91 -8.10 8.15
N LEU A 40 5.55 -8.77 9.10
CA LEU A 40 6.31 -10.01 8.87
C LEU A 40 5.42 -11.15 8.35
N ASN A 41 4.18 -11.21 8.82
CA ASN A 41 3.18 -12.17 8.42
C ASN A 41 2.44 -11.78 7.12
N GLY A 42 2.89 -10.71 6.43
CA GLY A 42 2.28 -10.19 5.22
C GLY A 42 2.41 -11.10 4.00
N GLY A 43 1.70 -10.72 2.93
CA GLY A 43 1.59 -11.53 1.71
C GLY A 43 2.76 -11.40 0.74
N LYS A 44 2.48 -11.63 -0.56
CA LYS A 44 3.48 -11.69 -1.64
C LYS A 44 4.10 -10.33 -2.03
N ARG A 45 3.76 -9.23 -1.38
CA ARG A 45 4.29 -7.87 -1.64
C ARG A 45 4.23 -7.45 -3.11
N VAL A 46 3.17 -7.84 -3.82
CA VAL A 46 3.06 -7.63 -5.27
C VAL A 46 3.13 -6.14 -5.63
N ARG A 47 2.54 -5.25 -4.81
CA ARG A 47 2.56 -3.80 -5.05
C ARG A 47 3.97 -3.22 -4.92
N VAL A 48 4.71 -3.65 -3.91
CA VAL A 48 6.13 -3.32 -3.72
C VAL A 48 6.95 -3.79 -4.91
N LEU A 49 6.77 -5.04 -5.34
CA LEU A 49 7.49 -5.60 -6.49
C LEU A 49 7.22 -4.82 -7.78
N LEU A 50 5.95 -4.49 -8.06
CA LEU A 50 5.59 -3.71 -9.24
C LEU A 50 6.18 -2.29 -9.19
N LEU A 51 6.18 -1.63 -8.04
CA LEU A 51 6.83 -0.35 -7.84
C LEU A 51 8.33 -0.45 -8.14
N LEU A 52 9.03 -1.41 -7.55
CA LEU A 52 10.47 -1.62 -7.74
C LEU A 52 10.81 -1.92 -9.21
N ILE A 53 9.96 -2.67 -9.91
CA ILE A 53 10.14 -2.93 -11.35
C ILE A 53 9.98 -1.63 -12.15
N CYS A 54 8.93 -0.84 -11.90
CA CYS A 54 8.70 0.42 -12.61
C CYS A 54 9.75 1.48 -12.29
N SER A 55 10.40 1.41 -11.12
CA SER A 55 11.51 2.31 -10.78
C SER A 55 12.75 2.14 -11.69
N ASN A 56 12.87 1.01 -12.39
CA ASN A 56 13.93 0.81 -13.39
C ASN A 56 13.68 1.57 -14.71
N LEU A 57 12.54 2.26 -14.86
CA LEU A 57 12.28 3.16 -15.99
C LEU A 57 13.04 4.49 -15.88
N GLY A 58 13.59 4.80 -14.70
CA GLY A 58 14.45 5.95 -14.41
C GLY A 58 15.80 5.53 -13.83
N ASP A 59 16.40 6.40 -13.02
CA ASP A 59 17.69 6.15 -12.35
C ASP A 59 17.46 5.53 -10.98
N PHE A 60 17.39 4.21 -10.94
CA PHE A 60 17.14 3.44 -9.71
C PHE A 60 18.25 3.66 -8.67
N GLU A 61 19.52 3.53 -9.07
CA GLU A 61 20.63 3.54 -8.12
C GLU A 61 20.77 4.90 -7.44
N LYS A 62 20.64 5.99 -8.19
CA LYS A 62 20.71 7.35 -7.65
C LYS A 62 19.56 7.66 -6.70
N ASN A 63 18.39 7.08 -6.93
CA ASN A 63 17.16 7.38 -6.18
C ASN A 63 16.77 6.26 -5.22
N LYS A 64 17.61 5.24 -5.02
CA LYS A 64 17.29 4.02 -4.26
C LYS A 64 16.62 4.30 -2.91
N LYS A 65 17.16 5.24 -2.12
CA LYS A 65 16.61 5.59 -0.80
C LYS A 65 15.14 6.05 -0.91
N ASN A 66 14.85 6.94 -1.86
CA ASN A 66 13.50 7.45 -2.07
C ASN A 66 12.56 6.38 -2.63
N ILE A 67 13.08 5.48 -3.48
CA ILE A 67 12.33 4.34 -4.02
C ILE A 67 11.93 3.37 -2.90
N ILE A 68 12.83 3.04 -1.98
CA ILE A 68 12.52 2.21 -0.81
C ILE A 68 11.46 2.90 0.05
N ARG A 69 11.62 4.20 0.35
CA ARG A 69 10.66 4.97 1.13
C ARG A 69 9.26 5.00 0.51
N ILE A 70 9.13 5.25 -0.79
CA ILE A 70 7.82 5.25 -1.45
C ILE A 70 7.21 3.85 -1.53
N ALA A 71 8.03 2.80 -1.64
CA ALA A 71 7.57 1.41 -1.57
C ALA A 71 7.03 1.05 -0.18
N SER A 72 7.68 1.55 0.89
CA SER A 72 7.20 1.43 2.27
C SER A 72 5.85 2.13 2.45
N ILE A 73 5.70 3.35 1.93
CA ILE A 73 4.43 4.09 1.94
C ILE A 73 3.31 3.28 1.27
N VAL A 74 3.54 2.74 0.09
CA VAL A 74 2.54 1.93 -0.64
C VAL A 74 2.11 0.70 0.16
N GLU A 75 3.05 -0.01 0.78
CA GLU A 75 2.73 -1.21 1.57
C GLU A 75 2.03 -0.86 2.87
N ILE A 76 2.36 0.28 3.50
CA ILE A 76 1.67 0.79 4.68
C ILE A 76 0.21 1.13 4.35
N ILE A 77 -0.05 1.82 3.24
CA ILE A 77 -1.41 2.12 2.77
C ILE A 77 -2.21 0.84 2.58
N HIS A 78 -1.62 -0.14 1.89
CA HIS A 78 -2.27 -1.43 1.68
C HIS A 78 -2.60 -2.13 2.99
N THR A 79 -1.66 -2.12 3.94
CA THR A 79 -1.82 -2.76 5.25
C THR A 79 -2.89 -2.06 6.09
N ALA A 80 -2.87 -0.72 6.15
CA ALA A 80 -3.87 0.07 6.86
C ALA A 80 -5.29 -0.16 6.30
N SER A 81 -5.43 -0.17 4.97
CA SER A 81 -6.73 -0.48 4.35
C SER A 81 -7.22 -1.89 4.68
N LEU A 82 -6.34 -2.90 4.72
CA LEU A 82 -6.71 -4.25 5.12
C LEU A 82 -7.16 -4.35 6.58
N ILE A 83 -6.53 -3.58 7.49
CA ILE A 83 -6.92 -3.53 8.90
C ILE A 83 -8.34 -2.95 9.03
N HIS A 84 -8.63 -1.86 8.32
CA HIS A 84 -9.97 -1.24 8.32
C HIS A 84 -11.01 -2.15 7.65
N ASP A 85 -10.68 -2.80 6.53
CA ASP A 85 -11.55 -3.78 5.88
C ASP A 85 -11.92 -4.93 6.84
N ASP A 86 -10.94 -5.46 7.60
CA ASP A 86 -11.18 -6.54 8.55
C ASP A 86 -12.14 -6.15 9.69
N ILE A 87 -12.19 -4.86 10.05
CA ILE A 87 -13.18 -4.33 11.03
C ILE A 87 -14.56 -4.28 10.37
N ILE A 88 -14.66 -3.67 9.18
CA ILE A 88 -15.91 -3.49 8.44
C ILE A 88 -16.55 -4.86 8.13
N ASP A 89 -15.74 -5.78 7.61
CA ASP A 89 -16.16 -7.13 7.24
C ASP A 89 -16.38 -8.07 8.44
N LYS A 90 -16.07 -7.60 9.68
CA LYS A 90 -16.06 -8.41 10.91
C LYS A 90 -15.27 -9.71 10.75
N ALA A 91 -14.19 -9.64 10.00
CA ALA A 91 -13.37 -10.79 9.65
C ALA A 91 -12.63 -11.33 10.89
N LYS A 92 -12.75 -12.63 11.13
CA LYS A 92 -12.06 -13.29 12.25
C LYS A 92 -10.64 -13.71 11.89
N THR A 93 -10.42 -14.03 10.62
CA THR A 93 -9.13 -14.51 10.12
C THR A 93 -8.81 -13.92 8.77
N ARG A 94 -7.54 -13.66 8.51
CA ARG A 94 -6.99 -13.24 7.21
C ARG A 94 -5.75 -14.07 6.90
N ARG A 95 -5.74 -14.75 5.75
CA ARG A 95 -4.63 -15.64 5.31
C ARG A 95 -4.25 -16.70 6.35
N GLY A 96 -5.25 -17.24 7.05
CA GLY A 96 -5.05 -18.24 8.08
C GLY A 96 -4.59 -17.72 9.46
N GLN A 97 -4.45 -16.41 9.61
CA GLN A 97 -4.10 -15.76 10.88
C GLN A 97 -5.27 -14.99 11.47
N THR A 98 -5.26 -14.79 12.77
CA THR A 98 -6.25 -13.96 13.48
C THR A 98 -6.11 -12.50 13.05
N THR A 99 -7.23 -11.83 12.74
CA THR A 99 -7.23 -10.40 12.41
C THR A 99 -6.86 -9.54 13.62
N MET A 100 -6.39 -8.32 13.37
CA MET A 100 -6.06 -7.37 14.45
C MET A 100 -7.29 -7.02 15.29
N SER A 101 -8.44 -6.81 14.64
CA SER A 101 -9.72 -6.53 15.31
C SER A 101 -10.15 -7.68 16.23
N ARG A 102 -9.89 -8.92 15.85
CA ARG A 102 -10.17 -10.10 16.68
C ARG A 102 -9.18 -10.28 17.82
N ALA A 103 -7.90 -9.97 17.62
CA ALA A 103 -6.85 -10.16 18.62
C ALA A 103 -6.83 -9.07 19.69
N TYR A 104 -7.08 -7.82 19.30
CA TYR A 104 -6.89 -6.63 20.16
C TYR A 104 -8.14 -5.77 20.33
N GLY A 105 -9.24 -6.07 19.64
CA GLY A 105 -10.47 -5.30 19.62
C GLY A 105 -10.56 -4.35 18.41
N GLU A 106 -11.80 -4.03 18.02
CA GLU A 106 -12.09 -3.20 16.83
C GLU A 106 -11.54 -1.77 16.99
N GLU A 107 -11.71 -1.16 18.16
CA GLU A 107 -11.22 0.20 18.44
C GLU A 107 -9.69 0.28 18.34
N TYR A 108 -8.98 -0.69 18.91
CA TYR A 108 -7.52 -0.73 18.83
C TYR A 108 -7.04 -0.91 17.39
N ALA A 109 -7.67 -1.81 16.64
CA ALA A 109 -7.37 -2.02 15.22
C ALA A 109 -7.61 -0.76 14.38
N LEU A 110 -8.71 -0.02 14.66
CA LEU A 110 -8.99 1.26 14.01
C LEU A 110 -7.86 2.26 14.26
N TYR A 111 -7.46 2.47 15.52
CA TYR A 111 -6.38 3.40 15.86
C TYR A 111 -5.03 3.00 15.23
N VAL A 112 -4.73 1.71 15.12
CA VAL A 112 -3.51 1.26 14.43
C VAL A 112 -3.59 1.58 12.93
N GLY A 113 -4.72 1.37 12.28
CA GLY A 113 -4.93 1.77 10.89
C GLY A 113 -4.75 3.27 10.67
N ASP A 114 -5.34 4.10 11.54
CA ASP A 114 -5.21 5.56 11.50
C ASP A 114 -3.76 6.02 11.74
N TYR A 115 -3.07 5.39 12.69
CA TYR A 115 -1.65 5.64 12.95
C TYR A 115 -0.78 5.36 11.71
N LEU A 116 -1.06 4.26 11.01
CA LEU A 116 -0.38 3.92 9.76
C LEU A 116 -0.67 4.95 8.65
N PHE A 117 -1.92 5.41 8.50
CA PHE A 117 -2.25 6.48 7.55
C PHE A 117 -1.60 7.81 7.91
N ALA A 118 -1.57 8.18 9.20
CA ALA A 118 -0.85 9.38 9.65
C ALA A 118 0.66 9.30 9.35
N THR A 119 1.26 8.13 9.53
CA THR A 119 2.65 7.87 9.13
C THR A 119 2.85 8.09 7.62
N VAL A 120 1.95 7.58 6.78
CA VAL A 120 1.99 7.82 5.32
C VAL A 120 1.97 9.31 4.99
N LEU A 121 1.06 10.07 5.63
CA LEU A 121 0.95 11.52 5.39
C LEU A 121 2.22 12.28 5.79
N ARG A 122 2.87 11.89 6.89
CA ARG A 122 4.15 12.45 7.31
C ARG A 122 5.25 12.15 6.30
N GLU A 123 5.39 10.88 5.90
CA GLU A 123 6.48 10.47 5.02
C GLU A 123 6.34 11.02 3.58
N ILE A 124 5.10 11.09 3.05
CA ILE A 124 4.91 11.66 1.70
C ILE A 124 5.21 13.17 1.66
N ALA A 125 5.05 13.88 2.77
CA ALA A 125 5.35 15.31 2.86
C ALA A 125 6.83 15.65 2.63
N GLU A 126 7.74 14.68 2.82
CA GLU A 126 9.18 14.84 2.54
C GLU A 126 9.49 14.84 1.02
N PHE A 127 8.57 14.38 0.19
CA PHE A 127 8.74 14.39 -1.27
C PHE A 127 8.28 15.72 -1.85
N LYS A 128 9.14 16.32 -2.72
CA LYS A 128 8.87 17.62 -3.34
C LYS A 128 8.04 17.56 -4.62
N ASP A 129 7.84 16.36 -5.18
CA ASP A 129 7.10 16.19 -6.44
C ASP A 129 5.59 16.23 -6.19
N GLU A 130 4.93 17.30 -6.62
CA GLU A 130 3.50 17.51 -6.44
C GLU A 130 2.64 16.40 -7.05
N ARG A 131 3.14 15.69 -8.07
CA ARG A 131 2.42 14.57 -8.69
C ARG A 131 2.22 13.43 -7.71
N LEU A 132 3.20 13.14 -6.83
CA LEU A 132 3.08 12.12 -5.80
C LEU A 132 1.95 12.44 -4.83
N HIS A 133 1.87 13.70 -4.37
CA HIS A 133 0.82 14.15 -3.46
C HIS A 133 -0.57 14.05 -4.11
N MET A 134 -0.68 14.50 -5.36
CA MET A 134 -1.94 14.44 -6.11
C MET A 134 -2.38 12.99 -6.36
N TYR A 135 -1.47 12.11 -6.78
CA TYR A 135 -1.80 10.71 -7.05
C TYR A 135 -2.15 9.96 -5.76
N LEU A 136 -1.41 10.21 -4.67
CA LEU A 136 -1.74 9.64 -3.36
C LEU A 136 -3.13 10.08 -2.88
N SER A 137 -3.39 11.39 -2.89
CA SER A 137 -4.69 11.95 -2.47
C SER A 137 -5.86 11.35 -3.26
N ASN A 138 -5.73 11.28 -4.60
CA ASN A 138 -6.73 10.66 -5.46
C ASN A 138 -6.88 9.16 -5.16
N THR A 139 -5.77 8.46 -4.92
CA THR A 139 -5.79 7.03 -4.59
C THR A 139 -6.55 6.77 -3.30
N LEU A 140 -6.24 7.50 -2.23
CA LEU A 140 -6.91 7.35 -0.94
C LEU A 140 -8.41 7.67 -1.06
N LYS A 141 -8.76 8.75 -1.75
CA LYS A 141 -10.16 9.11 -2.04
C LYS A 141 -10.90 7.99 -2.77
N GLU A 142 -10.32 7.46 -3.84
CA GLU A 142 -10.96 6.40 -4.64
C GLU A 142 -11.06 5.07 -3.87
N LEU A 143 -10.09 4.74 -3.02
CA LEU A 143 -10.18 3.59 -2.10
C LEU A 143 -11.39 3.73 -1.18
N CYS A 144 -11.56 4.87 -0.50
CA CYS A 144 -12.71 5.13 0.38
C CYS A 144 -14.04 5.03 -0.38
N ILE A 145 -14.14 5.65 -1.58
CA ILE A 145 -15.33 5.56 -2.41
C ILE A 145 -15.61 4.10 -2.81
N GLY A 146 -14.55 3.32 -3.07
CA GLY A 146 -14.67 1.91 -3.41
C GLY A 146 -15.31 1.09 -2.30
N GLU A 147 -14.93 1.33 -1.04
CA GLU A 147 -15.52 0.67 0.13
C GLU A 147 -16.98 1.11 0.37
N ILE A 148 -17.29 2.40 0.26
CA ILE A 148 -18.67 2.91 0.37
C ILE A 148 -19.59 2.25 -0.67
N ILE A 149 -19.16 2.18 -1.93
CA ILE A 149 -19.94 1.52 -2.99
C ILE A 149 -20.08 0.01 -2.73
N GLN A 150 -19.08 -0.61 -2.13
CA GLN A 150 -19.16 -2.01 -1.76
C GLN A 150 -20.23 -2.25 -0.71
N GLU A 151 -20.27 -1.44 0.33
CA GLU A 151 -21.25 -1.52 1.41
C GLU A 151 -22.68 -1.28 0.89
N GLU A 152 -22.89 -0.21 0.10
CA GLU A 152 -24.18 0.11 -0.50
C GLU A 152 -24.66 -0.97 -1.49
N GLY A 153 -23.73 -1.68 -2.14
CA GLY A 153 -24.02 -2.73 -3.11
C GLY A 153 -24.19 -4.13 -2.51
N LEU A 154 -24.08 -4.29 -1.18
CA LEU A 154 -24.32 -5.58 -0.53
C LEU A 154 -25.75 -6.07 -0.81
N TYR A 155 -25.84 -7.33 -1.25
CA TYR A 155 -27.12 -7.99 -1.61
C TYR A 155 -27.86 -7.43 -2.84
N ASN A 156 -27.24 -6.50 -3.64
CA ASN A 156 -27.87 -6.01 -4.86
C ASN A 156 -27.66 -6.98 -6.04
N ILE A 157 -28.66 -7.83 -6.29
CA ILE A 157 -28.65 -8.81 -7.39
C ILE A 157 -28.73 -8.18 -8.79
N ARG A 158 -29.02 -6.88 -8.90
CA ARG A 158 -29.11 -6.14 -10.18
C ARG A 158 -27.82 -5.42 -10.55
N THR A 159 -26.70 -5.74 -9.89
CA THR A 159 -25.39 -5.11 -10.19
C THR A 159 -24.98 -5.38 -11.63
N ARG A 160 -24.79 -4.30 -12.41
CA ARG A 160 -24.34 -4.40 -13.82
C ARG A 160 -22.85 -4.70 -13.86
N ARG A 161 -22.40 -5.36 -14.94
CA ARG A 161 -20.98 -5.66 -15.16
C ARG A 161 -20.08 -4.40 -15.04
N ILE A 162 -20.55 -3.25 -15.55
CA ILE A 162 -19.78 -2.01 -15.47
C ILE A 162 -19.58 -1.52 -14.02
N ASP A 163 -20.57 -1.69 -13.17
CA ASP A 163 -20.51 -1.28 -11.76
C ASP A 163 -19.54 -2.20 -10.99
N TYR A 164 -19.54 -3.50 -11.30
CA TYR A 164 -18.55 -4.45 -10.79
C TYR A 164 -17.10 -4.09 -11.21
N LEU A 165 -16.88 -3.75 -12.47
CA LEU A 165 -15.56 -3.33 -12.96
C LEU A 165 -15.09 -2.02 -12.31
N LYS A 166 -15.99 -1.05 -12.12
CA LYS A 166 -15.70 0.18 -11.37
C LYS A 166 -15.28 -0.11 -9.92
N LYS A 167 -15.96 -1.04 -9.25
CA LYS A 167 -15.62 -1.47 -7.90
C LYS A 167 -14.21 -2.08 -7.84
N ILE A 168 -13.87 -3.03 -8.73
CA ILE A 168 -12.54 -3.63 -8.78
C ILE A 168 -11.46 -2.58 -9.05
N LYS A 169 -11.72 -1.64 -9.98
CA LYS A 169 -10.80 -0.55 -10.28
C LYS A 169 -10.48 0.24 -9.02
N ARG A 170 -11.49 0.66 -8.25
CA ARG A 170 -11.32 1.47 -7.04
C ARG A 170 -10.70 0.71 -5.88
N LYS A 171 -11.09 -0.54 -5.67
CA LYS A 171 -10.59 -1.35 -4.55
C LYS A 171 -9.17 -1.89 -4.76
N THR A 172 -8.81 -2.22 -5.99
CA THR A 172 -7.57 -2.97 -6.27
C THR A 172 -6.65 -2.25 -7.25
N ALA A 173 -7.16 -1.83 -8.42
CA ALA A 173 -6.30 -1.33 -9.48
C ALA A 173 -5.71 0.06 -9.16
N ILE A 174 -6.43 0.92 -8.45
CA ILE A 174 -5.98 2.28 -8.16
C ILE A 174 -4.69 2.32 -7.33
N LEU A 175 -4.57 1.46 -6.32
CA LEU A 175 -3.35 1.39 -5.50
C LEU A 175 -2.19 0.75 -6.27
N ILE A 176 -2.46 -0.14 -7.21
CA ILE A 176 -1.44 -0.68 -8.12
C ILE A 176 -0.96 0.42 -9.07
N ALA A 177 -1.87 1.18 -9.67
CA ALA A 177 -1.55 2.30 -10.54
C ALA A 177 -0.73 3.37 -9.80
N PHE A 178 -1.08 3.69 -8.55
CA PHE A 178 -0.27 4.56 -7.70
C PHE A 178 1.13 3.98 -7.48
N ALA A 179 1.24 2.71 -7.12
CA ALA A 179 2.53 2.06 -6.86
C ALA A 179 3.46 2.14 -8.08
N THR A 180 2.97 1.77 -9.27
CA THR A 180 3.75 1.78 -10.51
C THR A 180 4.15 3.18 -10.94
N SER A 181 3.24 4.16 -10.89
CA SER A 181 3.55 5.55 -11.22
C SER A 181 4.49 6.21 -10.20
N ALA A 182 4.30 5.96 -8.91
CA ALA A 182 5.15 6.50 -7.86
C ALA A 182 6.60 6.00 -8.00
N GLY A 183 6.81 4.72 -8.31
CA GLY A 183 8.12 4.17 -8.62
C GLY A 183 8.80 4.88 -9.79
N SER A 184 8.06 5.10 -10.87
CA SER A 184 8.56 5.81 -12.06
C SER A 184 8.86 7.29 -11.78
N ILE A 185 8.01 7.98 -11.02
CA ILE A 185 8.21 9.39 -10.65
C ILE A 185 9.47 9.53 -9.79
N VAL A 186 9.59 8.73 -8.73
CA VAL A 186 10.70 8.83 -7.78
C VAL A 186 12.04 8.45 -8.39
N SER A 187 12.03 7.54 -9.37
CA SER A 187 13.24 7.22 -10.15
C SER A 187 13.59 8.25 -11.22
N CYS A 188 12.82 9.33 -11.35
CA CYS A 188 13.00 10.36 -12.37
C CYS A 188 12.85 9.83 -13.81
N ALA A 189 11.92 8.93 -14.05
CA ALA A 189 11.58 8.45 -15.39
C ALA A 189 11.02 9.57 -16.29
N SER A 190 11.04 9.37 -17.60
CA SER A 190 10.41 10.33 -18.54
C SER A 190 8.89 10.43 -18.30
N ASN A 191 8.29 11.58 -18.62
CA ASN A 191 6.84 11.77 -18.46
C ASN A 191 6.02 10.72 -19.22
N GLU A 192 6.48 10.30 -20.40
CA GLU A 192 5.83 9.22 -21.17
C GLU A 192 5.83 7.89 -20.40
N ASN A 193 6.97 7.51 -19.79
CA ASN A 193 7.08 6.31 -19.00
C ASN A 193 6.22 6.38 -17.73
N ILE A 194 6.14 7.56 -17.07
CA ILE A 194 5.26 7.76 -15.92
C ILE A 194 3.79 7.57 -16.30
N GLN A 195 3.35 8.16 -17.42
CA GLN A 195 1.98 7.98 -17.91
C GLN A 195 1.66 6.52 -18.24
N ARG A 196 2.58 5.81 -18.90
CA ARG A 196 2.42 4.38 -19.22
C ARG A 196 2.37 3.51 -17.96
N SER A 197 3.08 3.86 -16.91
CA SER A 197 3.07 3.10 -15.65
C SER A 197 1.79 3.29 -14.83
N TYR A 198 1.05 4.39 -15.07
CA TYR A 198 -0.24 4.67 -14.42
C TYR A 198 -1.43 4.02 -15.14
N ALA A 199 -1.34 3.80 -16.45
CA ALA A 199 -2.42 3.26 -17.28
C ALA A 199 -2.68 1.77 -17.01
#